data_b2c8fb4c6d2cbdf3bc737e1aaf27c483
#
_entry.id   b2c8fb4c6d2cbdf3bc737e1aaf27c483
#
_cell.length_a   1.000
_cell.length_b   1.000
_cell.length_c   1.000
_cell.angle_alpha   90.00
_cell.angle_beta   90.00
_cell.angle_gamma   90.00
#
_symmetry.space_group_name_H-M   'P 1'
#
loop_
_entity.id
_entity.type
_entity.pdbx_description
1 polymer ?
#
loop_
_entity_poly.entity_id
_entity_poly.type
_entity_poly.pdbx_seq_one_letter_code
_entity_poly.pdbx_strand_id
1 'polypeptide(L)'
;IDSVSQLAAKFSIANEYDKMCQALGAQGTNAFTSTDETVYINDIPSNMLSKWLTLEAERFRNPVLRLFHTELEAVYEEKNISLDREGEKVYELMMADLFRKHNYGLQTTIGTVEHLKNPSLEAIRNYYNEYYVSNNMAIIMSGDFDPDAVAAEVAAKFSYMQKTDIMSYVFKEETSINKERSFDVVGPDAENVTIGFRIPNAGTEEARAAKLVDLLLNNSVAGFIDLNLVKEQKLLSANSGVEQMMDYGVFMLTGKPKTGQTLEEVKDLLLGQLEKIRKGEFDKPMLDAILLNE
;
A
#
# COMPACT_ATOMS: atom_id res chain seq x y z
N ILE A 1 12.17 -32.69 -2.23
CA ILE A 1 12.04 -31.32 -1.66
C ILE A 1 11.96 -31.43 -0.14
N ASP A 2 11.00 -32.16 0.45
CA ASP A 2 10.78 -32.25 1.91
C ASP A 2 12.01 -32.68 2.70
N SER A 3 12.75 -33.66 2.23
CA SER A 3 13.97 -34.16 2.91
C SER A 3 15.08 -33.12 2.96
N VAL A 4 15.22 -32.29 1.92
CA VAL A 4 16.21 -31.20 1.86
C VAL A 4 15.74 -30.04 2.73
N SER A 5 14.45 -29.71 2.72
CA SER A 5 13.86 -28.67 3.57
C SER A 5 13.99 -29.02 5.06
N GLN A 6 13.72 -30.28 5.45
CA GLN A 6 13.91 -30.75 6.82
C GLN A 6 15.39 -30.73 7.25
N LEU A 7 16.32 -31.03 6.33
CA LEU A 7 17.74 -30.90 6.62
C LEU A 7 18.13 -29.43 6.79
N ALA A 8 17.66 -28.56 5.93
CA ALA A 8 17.93 -27.11 6.02
C ALA A 8 17.38 -26.48 7.29
N ALA A 9 16.19 -26.90 7.75
CA ALA A 9 15.57 -26.44 8.97
C ALA A 9 16.41 -26.69 10.23
N LYS A 10 17.29 -27.71 10.22
CA LYS A 10 18.22 -27.97 11.34
C LYS A 10 19.30 -26.89 11.50
N PHE A 11 19.50 -26.07 10.48
CA PHE A 11 20.49 -24.97 10.46
C PHE A 11 19.85 -23.59 10.52
N SER A 12 18.58 -23.49 10.91
CA SER A 12 17.87 -22.23 11.08
C SER A 12 17.12 -22.23 12.40
N ILE A 13 17.03 -21.06 12.99
CA ILE A 13 16.23 -20.79 14.19
C ILE A 13 15.02 -19.97 13.72
N ALA A 14 13.82 -20.49 13.93
CA ALA A 14 12.62 -19.78 13.57
C ALA A 14 12.49 -18.48 14.36
N ASN A 15 12.10 -17.40 13.69
CA ASN A 15 11.91 -16.05 14.25
C ASN A 15 13.17 -15.53 14.97
N GLU A 16 14.37 -15.88 14.50
CA GLU A 16 15.61 -15.43 15.14
C GLU A 16 15.78 -13.93 15.06
N TYR A 17 15.44 -13.31 13.95
CA TYR A 17 15.48 -11.86 13.79
C TYR A 17 14.63 -11.15 14.86
N ASP A 18 13.37 -11.57 15.04
CA ASP A 18 12.47 -10.98 16.03
C ASP A 18 13.01 -11.15 17.46
N LYS A 19 13.55 -12.34 17.76
CA LYS A 19 14.19 -12.59 19.07
C LYS A 19 15.39 -11.69 19.31
N MET A 20 16.19 -11.44 18.27
CA MET A 20 17.33 -10.53 18.38
C MET A 20 16.88 -9.08 18.55
N CYS A 21 15.86 -8.62 17.81
CA CYS A 21 15.26 -7.30 17.99
C CYS A 21 14.68 -7.14 19.40
N GLN A 22 13.92 -8.13 19.89
CA GLN A 22 13.39 -8.13 21.26
C GLN A 22 14.49 -8.08 22.31
N ALA A 23 15.60 -8.81 22.11
CA ALA A 23 16.76 -8.76 23.02
C ALA A 23 17.46 -7.41 23.01
N LEU A 24 17.32 -6.61 21.95
CA LEU A 24 17.73 -5.22 21.88
C LEU A 24 16.73 -4.27 22.55
N GLY A 25 15.53 -4.74 22.89
CA GLY A 25 14.47 -3.95 23.48
C GLY A 25 13.51 -3.33 22.44
N ALA A 26 13.47 -3.87 21.23
CA ALA A 26 12.53 -3.42 20.21
C ALA A 26 11.07 -3.57 20.66
N GLN A 27 10.24 -2.56 20.36
CA GLN A 27 8.82 -2.53 20.72
C GLN A 27 7.90 -2.74 19.51
N GLY A 28 8.36 -2.44 18.29
CA GLY A 28 7.55 -2.49 17.09
C GLY A 28 8.36 -2.96 15.88
N THR A 29 8.61 -4.27 15.78
CA THR A 29 9.19 -4.87 14.58
C THR A 29 8.07 -5.24 13.62
N ASN A 30 8.08 -4.65 12.42
CA ASN A 30 7.07 -4.90 11.40
C ASN A 30 7.65 -4.66 9.99
N ALA A 31 6.88 -5.04 8.97
CA ALA A 31 7.17 -4.72 7.57
C ALA A 31 5.86 -4.64 6.78
N PHE A 32 5.86 -3.87 5.71
CA PHE A 32 4.77 -3.87 4.74
C PHE A 32 5.30 -3.71 3.32
N THR A 33 4.51 -4.13 2.36
CA THR A 33 4.78 -3.95 0.92
C THR A 33 3.58 -3.27 0.28
N SER A 34 3.83 -2.21 -0.47
CA SER A 34 2.85 -1.56 -1.33
C SER A 34 3.16 -1.82 -2.80
N THR A 35 2.48 -1.13 -3.70
CA THR A 35 2.74 -1.21 -5.15
C THR A 35 4.12 -0.68 -5.54
N ASP A 36 4.66 0.26 -4.77
CA ASP A 36 5.88 1.00 -5.12
C ASP A 36 7.05 0.78 -4.16
N GLU A 37 6.82 0.22 -2.97
CA GLU A 37 7.86 0.07 -1.96
C GLU A 37 7.67 -1.14 -1.05
N THR A 38 8.78 -1.60 -0.46
CA THR A 38 8.80 -2.50 0.69
C THR A 38 9.49 -1.79 1.86
N VAL A 39 8.80 -1.71 2.99
CA VAL A 39 9.28 -0.97 4.17
C VAL A 39 9.45 -1.93 5.34
N TYR A 40 10.61 -1.83 6.01
CA TYR A 40 10.92 -2.55 7.24
C TYR A 40 10.98 -1.54 8.39
N ILE A 41 10.24 -1.79 9.45
CA ILE A 41 10.05 -0.86 10.56
C ILE A 41 10.55 -1.48 11.85
N ASN A 42 11.35 -0.73 12.61
CA ASN A 42 11.76 -1.10 13.95
C ASN A 42 11.69 0.12 14.87
N ASP A 43 11.14 -0.06 16.06
CA ASP A 43 11.21 0.88 17.16
C ASP A 43 12.15 0.30 18.22
N ILE A 44 13.32 0.96 18.42
CA ILE A 44 14.38 0.46 19.26
C ILE A 44 14.88 1.54 20.24
N PRO A 45 15.38 1.18 21.43
CA PRO A 45 16.02 2.14 22.33
C PRO A 45 17.26 2.79 21.69
N SER A 46 17.43 4.10 21.84
CA SER A 46 18.53 4.87 21.22
C SER A 46 19.93 4.34 21.60
N ASN A 47 20.11 3.83 22.82
CA ASN A 47 21.37 3.23 23.27
C ASN A 47 21.69 1.87 22.60
N MET A 48 20.75 1.30 21.84
CA MET A 48 20.95 0.04 21.09
C MET A 48 21.11 0.25 19.59
N LEU A 49 21.07 1.50 19.12
CA LEU A 49 21.11 1.85 17.70
C LEU A 49 22.29 1.19 16.95
N SER A 50 23.50 1.27 17.48
CA SER A 50 24.68 0.67 16.84
C SER A 50 24.59 -0.86 16.71
N LYS A 51 24.02 -1.54 17.70
CA LYS A 51 23.80 -3.00 17.64
C LYS A 51 22.72 -3.35 16.62
N TRP A 52 21.65 -2.59 16.58
CA TRP A 52 20.58 -2.75 15.60
C TRP A 52 21.11 -2.51 14.18
N LEU A 53 21.89 -1.46 13.93
CA LEU A 53 22.52 -1.22 12.63
C LEU A 53 23.46 -2.38 12.21
N THR A 54 24.11 -3.06 13.15
CA THR A 54 24.90 -4.26 12.86
C THR A 54 24.00 -5.42 12.42
N LEU A 55 22.90 -5.63 13.13
CA LEU A 55 21.92 -6.67 12.80
C LEU A 55 21.31 -6.44 11.42
N GLU A 56 20.87 -5.20 11.12
CA GLU A 56 20.31 -4.84 9.83
C GLU A 56 21.34 -4.98 8.70
N ALA A 57 22.55 -4.50 8.89
CA ALA A 57 23.59 -4.63 7.89
C ALA A 57 23.88 -6.11 7.56
N GLU A 58 23.88 -6.99 8.54
CA GLU A 58 24.09 -8.42 8.31
C GLU A 58 22.90 -9.09 7.64
N ARG A 59 21.68 -8.74 8.04
CA ARG A 59 20.42 -9.24 7.44
C ARG A 59 20.37 -8.95 5.94
N PHE A 60 20.70 -7.72 5.52
CA PHE A 60 20.68 -7.32 4.12
C PHE A 60 21.93 -7.76 3.33
N ARG A 61 23.01 -8.14 4.00
CA ARG A 61 24.22 -8.59 3.30
C ARG A 61 24.07 -9.93 2.61
N ASN A 62 23.44 -10.87 3.29
CA ASN A 62 23.34 -12.24 2.79
C ASN A 62 22.02 -12.90 3.27
N PRO A 63 20.90 -12.58 2.64
CA PRO A 63 19.62 -13.13 3.04
C PRO A 63 19.60 -14.65 2.86
N VAL A 64 19.21 -15.35 3.91
CA VAL A 64 19.13 -16.81 3.92
C VAL A 64 17.70 -17.26 3.75
N LEU A 65 17.39 -17.85 2.59
CA LEU A 65 16.04 -18.30 2.21
C LEU A 65 15.78 -19.76 2.65
N ARG A 66 16.07 -20.10 3.90
CA ARG A 66 15.97 -21.51 4.37
C ARG A 66 14.56 -21.92 4.70
N LEU A 67 13.79 -21.21 5.40
CA LEU A 67 12.42 -21.58 5.79
C LEU A 67 11.37 -21.12 4.78
N PHE A 68 11.78 -20.93 3.55
CA PHE A 68 10.97 -20.35 2.48
C PHE A 68 9.60 -21.04 2.31
N HIS A 69 9.54 -22.38 2.34
CA HIS A 69 8.27 -23.08 2.14
C HIS A 69 7.28 -22.86 3.29
N THR A 70 7.77 -22.77 4.52
CA THR A 70 6.93 -22.48 5.68
C THR A 70 6.37 -21.04 5.61
N GLU A 71 7.21 -20.09 5.26
CA GLU A 71 6.79 -18.69 5.06
C GLU A 71 5.82 -18.54 3.88
N LEU A 72 6.05 -19.31 2.81
CA LEU A 72 5.14 -19.34 1.67
C LEU A 72 3.74 -19.86 2.04
N GLU A 73 3.66 -20.86 2.92
CA GLU A 73 2.37 -21.34 3.43
C GLU A 73 1.63 -20.23 4.18
N ALA A 74 2.34 -19.43 5.00
CA ALA A 74 1.75 -18.28 5.69
C ALA A 74 1.21 -17.23 4.69
N VAL A 75 2.00 -16.87 3.68
CA VAL A 75 1.57 -15.93 2.63
C VAL A 75 0.39 -16.47 1.82
N TYR A 76 0.36 -17.78 1.57
CA TYR A 76 -0.77 -18.43 0.90
C TYR A 76 -2.05 -18.34 1.74
N GLU A 77 -1.98 -18.54 3.05
CA GLU A 77 -3.11 -18.38 3.95
C GLU A 77 -3.55 -16.90 4.04
N GLU A 78 -2.62 -15.93 4.04
CA GLU A 78 -2.95 -14.52 3.94
C GLU A 78 -3.73 -14.20 2.65
N LYS A 79 -3.32 -14.78 1.52
CA LYS A 79 -4.08 -14.65 0.25
C LYS A 79 -5.47 -15.24 0.37
N ASN A 80 -5.63 -16.42 0.99
CA ASN A 80 -6.94 -17.02 1.21
C ASN A 80 -7.83 -16.11 2.07
N ILE A 81 -7.29 -15.58 3.18
CA ILE A 81 -8.01 -14.62 4.04
C ILE A 81 -8.40 -13.35 3.26
N SER A 82 -7.52 -12.85 2.39
CA SER A 82 -7.85 -11.68 1.57
C SER A 82 -9.01 -11.97 0.60
N LEU A 83 -9.05 -13.17 0.02
CA LEU A 83 -10.13 -13.59 -0.88
C LEU A 83 -11.48 -13.77 -0.17
N ASP A 84 -11.52 -13.92 1.14
CA ASP A 84 -12.74 -13.96 1.92
C ASP A 84 -13.32 -12.56 2.19
N ARG A 85 -12.53 -11.51 2.03
CA ARG A 85 -12.96 -10.13 2.21
C ARG A 85 -13.58 -9.59 0.93
N GLU A 86 -14.84 -9.19 0.98
CA GLU A 86 -15.52 -8.65 -0.20
C GLU A 86 -14.87 -7.36 -0.70
N GLY A 87 -14.46 -6.47 0.19
CA GLY A 87 -13.77 -5.23 -0.16
C GLY A 87 -12.49 -5.45 -0.98
N GLU A 88 -11.73 -6.50 -0.70
CA GLU A 88 -10.54 -6.86 -1.48
C GLU A 88 -10.90 -7.28 -2.91
N LYS A 89 -11.98 -8.06 -3.06
CA LYS A 89 -12.47 -8.47 -4.40
C LYS A 89 -12.92 -7.26 -5.22
N VAL A 90 -13.61 -6.32 -4.58
CA VAL A 90 -14.04 -5.06 -5.22
C VAL A 90 -12.82 -4.25 -5.64
N TYR A 91 -11.84 -4.11 -4.75
CA TYR A 91 -10.60 -3.38 -5.03
C TYR A 91 -9.79 -4.03 -6.16
N GLU A 92 -9.54 -5.34 -6.10
CA GLU A 92 -8.81 -6.06 -7.14
C GLU A 92 -9.50 -5.93 -8.52
N LEU A 93 -10.83 -6.06 -8.56
CA LEU A 93 -11.60 -5.90 -9.79
C LEU A 93 -11.53 -4.48 -10.33
N MET A 94 -11.66 -3.48 -9.46
CA MET A 94 -11.55 -2.07 -9.82
C MET A 94 -10.15 -1.77 -10.37
N MET A 95 -9.09 -2.21 -9.72
CA MET A 95 -7.71 -2.02 -10.19
C MET A 95 -7.47 -2.71 -11.53
N ALA A 96 -7.94 -3.95 -11.70
CA ALA A 96 -7.84 -4.68 -12.97
C ALA A 96 -8.57 -3.98 -14.12
N ASP A 97 -9.67 -3.28 -13.85
CA ASP A 97 -10.41 -2.53 -14.86
C ASP A 97 -9.81 -1.15 -15.14
N LEU A 98 -9.35 -0.45 -14.12
CA LEU A 98 -8.68 0.85 -14.27
C LEU A 98 -7.32 0.72 -14.97
N PHE A 99 -6.56 -0.36 -14.71
CA PHE A 99 -5.20 -0.58 -15.17
C PHE A 99 -5.05 -1.87 -15.98
N ARG A 100 -5.60 -1.88 -17.19
CA ARG A 100 -5.63 -3.07 -18.06
C ARG A 100 -4.28 -3.41 -18.71
N LYS A 101 -3.32 -2.51 -18.68
CA LYS A 101 -1.99 -2.65 -19.28
C LYS A 101 -0.86 -2.49 -18.28
N HIS A 102 -1.12 -1.80 -17.18
CA HIS A 102 -0.15 -1.50 -16.13
C HIS A 102 -0.17 -2.58 -15.04
N ASN A 103 0.98 -2.83 -14.41
CA ASN A 103 1.10 -3.82 -13.32
C ASN A 103 0.12 -3.59 -12.17
N TYR A 104 -0.31 -2.36 -11.91
CA TYR A 104 -1.27 -2.08 -10.84
C TYR A 104 -2.59 -2.84 -10.97
N GLY A 105 -2.98 -3.21 -12.18
CA GLY A 105 -4.17 -4.02 -12.43
C GLY A 105 -3.91 -5.43 -12.94
N LEU A 106 -2.68 -5.73 -13.38
CA LEU A 106 -2.33 -7.06 -13.91
C LEU A 106 -1.98 -8.07 -12.82
N GLN A 107 -1.54 -7.58 -11.66
CA GLN A 107 -1.20 -8.42 -10.51
C GLN A 107 -1.40 -7.64 -9.20
N THR A 108 -1.66 -8.37 -8.12
CA THR A 108 -1.70 -7.80 -6.77
C THR A 108 -0.33 -7.88 -6.11
N THR A 109 -0.09 -7.07 -5.09
CA THR A 109 1.14 -7.07 -4.29
C THR A 109 1.45 -8.45 -3.70
N ILE A 110 0.42 -9.15 -3.20
CA ILE A 110 0.56 -10.51 -2.65
C ILE A 110 0.71 -11.58 -3.74
N GLY A 111 0.41 -11.25 -4.99
CA GLY A 111 0.43 -12.18 -6.11
C GLY A 111 -0.86 -12.98 -6.29
N THR A 112 -0.86 -13.83 -7.32
CA THR A 112 -1.97 -14.76 -7.58
C THR A 112 -1.74 -16.08 -6.85
N VAL A 113 -2.81 -16.86 -6.69
CA VAL A 113 -2.73 -18.23 -6.15
C VAL A 113 -1.75 -19.11 -6.94
N GLU A 114 -1.70 -18.95 -8.26
CA GLU A 114 -0.78 -19.69 -9.14
C GLU A 114 0.68 -19.31 -8.89
N HIS A 115 0.97 -18.03 -8.68
CA HIS A 115 2.31 -17.55 -8.34
C HIS A 115 2.79 -18.13 -7.00
N LEU A 116 1.90 -18.19 -6.01
CA LEU A 116 2.22 -18.72 -4.69
C LEU A 116 2.39 -20.27 -4.67
N LYS A 117 1.71 -20.99 -5.57
CA LYS A 117 1.85 -22.45 -5.67
C LYS A 117 3.17 -22.91 -6.28
N ASN A 118 3.77 -22.12 -7.15
CA ASN A 118 4.98 -22.48 -7.90
C ASN A 118 6.05 -21.39 -7.82
N PRO A 119 6.54 -21.03 -6.62
CA PRO A 119 7.55 -19.99 -6.48
C PRO A 119 8.92 -20.51 -6.95
N SER A 120 9.70 -19.60 -7.50
CA SER A 120 11.11 -19.85 -7.85
C SER A 120 12.03 -19.15 -6.84
N LEU A 121 12.75 -19.92 -6.03
CA LEU A 121 13.79 -19.38 -5.15
C LEU A 121 14.89 -18.65 -5.92
N GLU A 122 15.19 -19.09 -7.12
CA GLU A 122 16.14 -18.41 -8.01
C GLU A 122 15.60 -17.04 -8.44
N ALA A 123 14.33 -16.95 -8.84
CA ALA A 123 13.70 -15.69 -9.19
C ALA A 123 13.67 -14.73 -7.99
N ILE A 124 13.35 -15.19 -6.79
CA ILE A 124 13.36 -14.38 -5.57
C ILE A 124 14.77 -13.86 -5.27
N ARG A 125 15.79 -14.71 -5.39
CA ARG A 125 17.19 -14.30 -5.18
C ARG A 125 17.63 -13.27 -6.23
N ASN A 126 17.25 -13.48 -7.50
CA ASN A 126 17.56 -12.54 -8.57
C ASN A 126 16.88 -11.19 -8.35
N TYR A 127 15.60 -11.20 -7.95
CA TYR A 127 14.87 -10.00 -7.56
C TYR A 127 15.57 -9.26 -6.40
N TYR A 128 15.96 -9.98 -5.35
CA TYR A 128 16.68 -9.39 -4.23
C TYR A 128 17.99 -8.73 -4.68
N ASN A 129 18.80 -9.43 -5.46
CA ASN A 129 20.09 -8.93 -5.94
C ASN A 129 19.95 -7.73 -6.88
N GLU A 130 18.84 -7.63 -7.62
CA GLU A 130 18.55 -6.53 -8.54
C GLU A 130 18.08 -5.27 -7.80
N TYR A 131 17.17 -5.42 -6.84
CA TYR A 131 16.47 -4.28 -6.25
C TYR A 131 16.99 -3.86 -4.87
N TYR A 132 17.67 -4.74 -4.10
CA TYR A 132 18.21 -4.40 -2.79
C TYR A 132 19.67 -3.92 -2.90
N VAL A 133 19.82 -2.76 -3.52
CA VAL A 133 21.11 -2.12 -3.83
C VAL A 133 21.15 -0.71 -3.30
N SER A 134 22.36 -0.16 -3.08
CA SER A 134 22.56 1.09 -2.35
C SER A 134 21.86 2.33 -2.94
N ASN A 135 21.58 2.33 -4.22
CA ASN A 135 20.88 3.43 -4.90
C ASN A 135 19.35 3.20 -5.05
N ASN A 136 18.83 2.12 -4.50
CA ASN A 136 17.39 1.81 -4.45
C ASN A 136 16.87 1.57 -3.03
N MET A 137 17.67 1.88 -2.02
CA MET A 137 17.29 1.74 -0.62
C MET A 137 17.50 3.06 0.12
N ALA A 138 16.64 3.34 1.08
CA ALA A 138 16.75 4.46 2.00
C ALA A 138 16.69 3.96 3.44
N ILE A 139 17.49 4.54 4.32
CA ILE A 139 17.40 4.35 5.76
C ILE A 139 16.87 5.66 6.34
N ILE A 140 15.70 5.62 6.94
CA ILE A 140 15.03 6.79 7.53
C ILE A 140 14.98 6.56 9.05
N MET A 141 15.54 7.47 9.82
CA MET A 141 15.58 7.37 11.28
C MET A 141 15.11 8.66 11.92
N SER A 142 14.36 8.52 13.02
CA SER A 142 13.92 9.62 13.86
C SER A 142 14.07 9.22 15.33
N GLY A 143 14.63 10.10 16.17
CA GLY A 143 14.81 9.80 17.58
C GLY A 143 15.96 10.60 18.21
N ASP A 144 16.41 10.16 19.38
CA ASP A 144 17.48 10.76 20.15
C ASP A 144 18.83 10.18 19.77
N PHE A 145 19.52 10.79 18.82
CA PHE A 145 20.86 10.42 18.35
C PHE A 145 21.55 11.60 17.65
N ASP A 146 22.88 11.53 17.50
CA ASP A 146 23.66 12.44 16.68
C ASP A 146 23.57 12.01 15.20
N PRO A 147 22.96 12.81 14.30
CA PRO A 147 22.76 12.43 12.90
C PRO A 147 24.07 12.17 12.13
N ASP A 148 25.11 12.97 12.39
CA ASP A 148 26.39 12.86 11.66
C ASP A 148 27.14 11.61 12.07
N ALA A 149 27.16 11.30 13.36
CA ALA A 149 27.77 10.07 13.88
C ALA A 149 27.04 8.82 13.36
N VAL A 150 25.71 8.84 13.35
CA VAL A 150 24.90 7.71 12.85
C VAL A 150 25.05 7.56 11.34
N ALA A 151 25.06 8.65 10.56
CA ALA A 151 25.30 8.59 9.12
C ALA A 151 26.68 7.97 8.80
N ALA A 152 27.72 8.32 9.55
CA ALA A 152 29.04 7.71 9.39
C ALA A 152 29.04 6.22 9.72
N GLU A 153 28.31 5.81 10.77
CA GLU A 153 28.16 4.40 11.14
C GLU A 153 27.39 3.59 10.09
N VAL A 154 26.30 4.13 9.57
CA VAL A 154 25.53 3.54 8.46
C VAL A 154 26.42 3.35 7.24
N ALA A 155 27.16 4.38 6.83
CA ALA A 155 28.08 4.30 5.70
C ALA A 155 29.14 3.22 5.88
N ALA A 156 29.67 3.05 7.09
CA ALA A 156 30.65 2.01 7.38
C ALA A 156 30.04 0.60 7.35
N LYS A 157 28.90 0.40 8.01
CA LYS A 157 28.26 -0.94 8.14
C LYS A 157 27.67 -1.44 6.82
N PHE A 158 27.10 -0.55 6.01
CA PHE A 158 26.50 -0.88 4.71
C PHE A 158 27.45 -0.68 3.52
N SER A 159 28.76 -0.44 3.77
CA SER A 159 29.77 -0.23 2.72
C SER A 159 29.92 -1.38 1.71
N TYR A 160 29.42 -2.57 2.03
CA TYR A 160 29.38 -3.72 1.13
C TYR A 160 28.33 -3.58 0.02
N MET A 161 27.31 -2.74 0.21
CA MET A 161 26.26 -2.55 -0.79
C MET A 161 26.79 -1.81 -2.01
N GLN A 162 26.63 -2.42 -3.16
CA GLN A 162 27.06 -1.85 -4.42
C GLN A 162 25.93 -1.05 -5.06
N LYS A 163 26.29 0.01 -5.76
CA LYS A 163 25.40 0.69 -6.67
C LYS A 163 25.27 -0.13 -7.95
N THR A 164 24.05 -0.31 -8.44
CA THR A 164 23.76 -1.06 -9.67
C THR A 164 22.78 -0.28 -10.52
N ASP A 165 22.92 -0.34 -11.84
CA ASP A 165 21.91 0.22 -12.74
C ASP A 165 20.66 -0.64 -12.67
N ILE A 166 19.58 -0.01 -12.21
CA ILE A 166 18.25 -0.64 -12.11
C ILE A 166 17.51 -0.27 -13.39
N MET A 167 16.97 -1.28 -14.07
CA MET A 167 16.12 -1.02 -15.22
C MET A 167 14.82 -0.37 -14.77
N SER A 168 14.53 0.80 -15.33
CA SER A 168 13.24 1.45 -15.13
C SER A 168 12.11 0.55 -15.64
N TYR A 169 11.06 0.43 -14.87
CA TYR A 169 9.85 -0.25 -15.31
C TYR A 169 9.28 0.47 -16.54
N VAL A 170 9.13 -0.26 -17.63
CA VAL A 170 8.58 0.27 -18.89
C VAL A 170 7.20 -0.33 -19.10
N PHE A 171 6.19 0.50 -19.15
CA PHE A 171 4.81 0.08 -19.36
C PHE A 171 4.17 0.79 -20.55
N LYS A 172 3.07 0.23 -21.03
CA LYS A 172 2.22 0.87 -22.03
C LYS A 172 1.23 1.78 -21.32
N GLU A 173 1.16 3.02 -21.78
CA GLU A 173 0.17 3.96 -21.24
C GLU A 173 -1.25 3.39 -21.33
N GLU A 174 -2.00 3.64 -20.29
CA GLU A 174 -3.41 3.30 -20.22
C GLU A 174 -4.24 4.17 -21.17
N THR A 175 -5.20 3.57 -21.83
CA THR A 175 -6.14 4.32 -22.68
C THR A 175 -7.15 5.08 -21.82
N SER A 176 -7.60 6.24 -22.32
CA SER A 176 -8.65 7.02 -21.67
C SER A 176 -9.93 6.21 -21.45
N ILE A 177 -10.55 6.39 -20.30
CA ILE A 177 -11.84 5.78 -19.97
C ILE A 177 -12.93 6.78 -20.39
N ASN A 178 -13.62 6.49 -21.51
CA ASN A 178 -14.60 7.39 -22.10
C ASN A 178 -16.05 7.01 -21.78
N LYS A 179 -16.25 5.88 -21.12
CA LYS A 179 -17.56 5.37 -20.75
C LYS A 179 -17.51 4.72 -19.38
N GLU A 180 -18.56 4.89 -18.62
CA GLU A 180 -18.78 4.15 -17.40
C GLU A 180 -18.76 2.64 -17.69
N ARG A 181 -18.17 1.89 -16.79
CA ARG A 181 -18.17 0.42 -16.74
C ARG A 181 -18.64 0.01 -15.36
N SER A 182 -19.58 -0.91 -15.31
CA SER A 182 -20.19 -1.39 -14.09
C SER A 182 -19.97 -2.89 -13.93
N PHE A 183 -19.71 -3.30 -12.70
CA PHE A 183 -19.47 -4.69 -12.33
C PHE A 183 -20.20 -4.99 -11.04
N ASP A 184 -20.73 -6.21 -10.93
CA ASP A 184 -21.33 -6.70 -9.71
C ASP A 184 -20.38 -7.68 -9.03
N VAL A 185 -20.08 -7.42 -7.76
CA VAL A 185 -19.35 -8.33 -6.88
C VAL A 185 -20.32 -8.88 -5.85
N VAL A 186 -20.49 -10.19 -5.83
CA VAL A 186 -21.39 -10.85 -4.88
C VAL A 186 -20.61 -11.36 -3.68
N GLY A 187 -21.04 -11.01 -2.50
CA GLY A 187 -20.45 -11.42 -1.23
C GLY A 187 -21.43 -11.39 -0.06
N PRO A 188 -20.97 -11.67 1.14
CA PRO A 188 -21.82 -11.71 2.34
C PRO A 188 -22.11 -10.32 2.95
N ASP A 189 -21.38 -9.28 2.53
CA ASP A 189 -21.50 -7.95 3.11
C ASP A 189 -22.77 -7.23 2.63
N ALA A 190 -23.17 -6.20 3.38
CA ALA A 190 -24.29 -5.36 2.97
C ALA A 190 -23.95 -4.62 1.67
N GLU A 191 -24.97 -4.49 0.80
CA GLU A 191 -24.83 -3.79 -0.49
C GLU A 191 -24.13 -2.44 -0.35
N ASN A 192 -23.24 -2.16 -1.28
CA ASN A 192 -22.52 -0.90 -1.37
C ASN A 192 -22.14 -0.58 -2.81
N VAL A 193 -21.81 0.68 -3.06
CA VAL A 193 -21.29 1.17 -4.34
C VAL A 193 -19.88 1.69 -4.12
N THR A 194 -18.95 1.25 -4.96
CA THR A 194 -17.60 1.82 -5.07
C THR A 194 -17.42 2.36 -6.47
N ILE A 195 -17.05 3.64 -6.59
CA ILE A 195 -16.77 4.33 -7.85
C ILE A 195 -15.30 4.67 -7.90
N GLY A 196 -14.58 4.17 -8.90
CA GLY A 196 -13.14 4.41 -9.08
C GLY A 196 -12.85 5.28 -10.29
N PHE A 197 -11.93 6.23 -10.13
CA PHE A 197 -11.38 7.06 -11.20
C PHE A 197 -9.87 6.93 -11.22
N ARG A 198 -9.30 6.66 -12.40
CA ARG A 198 -7.85 6.77 -12.58
C ARG A 198 -7.45 8.22 -12.65
N ILE A 199 -6.46 8.61 -11.85
CA ILE A 199 -5.87 9.94 -11.84
C ILE A 199 -4.37 9.86 -12.22
N PRO A 200 -3.74 10.97 -12.59
CA PRO A 200 -2.30 11.02 -12.81
C PRO A 200 -1.49 10.63 -11.57
N ASN A 201 -0.21 10.36 -11.80
CA ASN A 201 0.76 9.92 -10.82
C ASN A 201 1.02 10.95 -9.71
N ALA A 202 1.55 10.47 -8.60
CA ALA A 202 1.98 11.26 -7.46
C ALA A 202 2.91 12.42 -7.90
N GLY A 203 2.79 13.57 -7.24
CA GLY A 203 3.60 14.76 -7.52
C GLY A 203 3.08 15.68 -8.64
N THR A 204 2.09 15.28 -9.43
CA THR A 204 1.43 16.13 -10.43
C THR A 204 0.47 17.13 -9.77
N GLU A 205 0.13 18.21 -10.48
CA GLU A 205 -0.86 19.19 -10.01
C GLU A 205 -2.24 18.56 -9.92
N GLU A 206 -2.58 17.69 -10.86
CA GLU A 206 -3.86 16.98 -10.88
C GLU A 206 -3.99 15.99 -9.72
N ALA A 207 -2.91 15.30 -9.32
CA ALA A 207 -2.92 14.42 -8.16
C ALA A 207 -3.10 15.22 -6.85
N ARG A 208 -2.44 16.38 -6.74
CA ARG A 208 -2.66 17.32 -5.61
C ARG A 208 -4.09 17.87 -5.59
N ALA A 209 -4.62 18.23 -6.77
CA ALA A 209 -6.01 18.68 -6.88
C ALA A 209 -7.00 17.57 -6.48
N ALA A 210 -6.75 16.31 -6.87
CA ALA A 210 -7.57 15.18 -6.44
C ALA A 210 -7.56 14.99 -4.92
N LYS A 211 -6.39 15.15 -4.27
CA LYS A 211 -6.30 15.12 -2.81
C LYS A 211 -7.10 16.23 -2.15
N LEU A 212 -7.03 17.45 -2.70
CA LEU A 212 -7.84 18.56 -2.22
C LEU A 212 -9.34 18.34 -2.41
N VAL A 213 -9.75 17.75 -3.54
CA VAL A 213 -11.15 17.36 -3.77
C VAL A 213 -11.60 16.31 -2.75
N ASP A 214 -10.76 15.34 -2.44
CA ASP A 214 -11.04 14.34 -1.40
C ASP A 214 -11.31 15.01 -0.04
N LEU A 215 -10.47 15.93 0.39
CA LEU A 215 -10.63 16.67 1.64
C LEU A 215 -11.87 17.59 1.66
N LEU A 216 -12.24 18.16 0.53
CA LEU A 216 -13.50 18.89 0.38
C LEU A 216 -14.72 17.98 0.48
N LEU A 217 -14.60 16.74 0.01
CA LEU A 217 -15.68 15.76 0.09
C LEU A 217 -15.81 15.13 1.47
N ASN A 218 -14.69 14.70 2.05
CA ASN A 218 -14.68 13.90 3.26
C ASN A 218 -13.47 14.24 4.13
N ASN A 219 -13.71 14.99 5.20
CA ASN A 219 -12.71 15.32 6.21
C ASN A 219 -13.17 14.98 7.64
N SER A 220 -14.20 14.15 7.72
CA SER A 220 -14.84 13.69 8.98
C SER A 220 -15.55 14.77 9.81
N VAL A 221 -15.59 16.02 9.35
CA VAL A 221 -16.17 17.14 10.10
C VAL A 221 -17.16 17.97 9.26
N ALA A 222 -16.71 18.45 8.12
CA ALA A 222 -17.43 19.45 7.32
C ALA A 222 -17.35 19.20 5.80
N GLY A 223 -16.87 18.04 5.37
CA GLY A 223 -16.86 17.67 3.96
C GLY A 223 -18.26 17.56 3.36
N PHE A 224 -18.37 17.67 2.06
CA PHE A 224 -19.68 17.61 1.38
C PHE A 224 -20.38 16.26 1.60
N ILE A 225 -19.64 15.17 1.61
CA ILE A 225 -20.16 13.83 1.94
C ILE A 225 -20.59 13.81 3.41
N ASP A 226 -19.73 14.30 4.32
CA ASP A 226 -20.00 14.32 5.75
C ASP A 226 -21.29 15.06 6.09
N LEU A 227 -21.45 16.28 5.56
CA LEU A 227 -22.60 17.13 5.86
C LEU A 227 -23.86 16.72 5.09
N ASN A 228 -23.74 16.54 3.77
CA ASN A 228 -24.91 16.43 2.90
C ASN A 228 -25.46 15.00 2.78
N LEU A 229 -24.64 13.99 3.06
CA LEU A 229 -25.03 12.60 2.90
C LEU A 229 -25.09 11.84 4.23
N VAL A 230 -24.04 11.91 5.02
CA VAL A 230 -23.95 11.15 6.27
C VAL A 230 -24.73 11.83 7.40
N LYS A 231 -24.46 13.11 7.67
CA LYS A 231 -25.14 13.87 8.74
C LYS A 231 -26.63 14.05 8.47
N GLU A 232 -27.01 14.29 7.22
CA GLU A 232 -28.43 14.34 6.81
C GLU A 232 -29.07 12.95 6.65
N GLN A 233 -28.34 11.89 6.98
CA GLN A 233 -28.81 10.50 6.91
C GLN A 233 -29.39 10.13 5.54
N LYS A 234 -28.85 10.66 4.44
CA LYS A 234 -29.23 10.26 3.08
C LYS A 234 -28.63 8.93 2.67
N LEU A 235 -27.46 8.59 3.23
CA LEU A 235 -26.81 7.29 3.11
C LEU A 235 -26.53 6.71 4.51
N LEU A 236 -26.39 5.41 4.60
CA LEU A 236 -25.98 4.76 5.84
C LEU A 236 -24.52 5.11 6.20
N SER A 237 -23.66 5.08 5.20
CA SER A 237 -22.30 5.60 5.26
C SER A 237 -21.83 6.01 3.87
N ALA A 238 -20.91 6.95 3.80
CA ALA A 238 -20.24 7.31 2.56
C ALA A 238 -18.88 7.92 2.89
N ASN A 239 -17.90 7.71 2.00
CA ASN A 239 -16.58 8.28 2.10
C ASN A 239 -15.95 8.47 0.71
N SER A 240 -14.86 9.21 0.67
CA SER A 240 -13.96 9.30 -0.48
C SER A 240 -12.53 8.98 -0.04
N GLY A 241 -11.66 8.74 -1.00
CA GLY A 241 -10.24 8.51 -0.76
C GLY A 241 -9.42 8.64 -2.03
N VAL A 242 -8.16 9.01 -1.86
CA VAL A 242 -7.17 9.10 -2.93
C VAL A 242 -5.99 8.21 -2.61
N GLU A 243 -5.68 7.31 -3.50
CA GLU A 243 -4.45 6.55 -3.50
C GLU A 243 -3.51 7.11 -4.56
N GLN A 244 -2.38 7.65 -4.13
CA GLN A 244 -1.35 8.20 -5.01
C GLN A 244 -0.20 7.21 -5.14
N MET A 245 0.08 6.79 -6.37
CA MET A 245 1.15 5.84 -6.70
C MET A 245 2.15 6.51 -7.65
N MET A 246 3.28 5.84 -7.91
CA MET A 246 4.38 6.39 -8.69
C MET A 246 4.00 6.68 -10.15
N ASP A 247 3.24 5.81 -10.80
CA ASP A 247 2.92 5.93 -12.24
C ASP A 247 1.51 6.44 -12.51
N TYR A 248 0.57 6.19 -11.61
CA TYR A 248 -0.83 6.64 -11.64
C TYR A 248 -1.35 6.85 -10.23
N GLY A 249 -2.62 7.14 -10.11
CA GLY A 249 -3.35 7.11 -8.84
C GLY A 249 -4.80 6.72 -9.06
N VAL A 250 -5.51 6.51 -7.95
CA VAL A 250 -6.94 6.21 -7.93
C VAL A 250 -7.66 7.16 -6.99
N PHE A 251 -8.74 7.73 -7.46
CA PHE A 251 -9.70 8.45 -6.64
C PHE A 251 -10.94 7.58 -6.50
N MET A 252 -11.42 7.39 -5.27
CA MET A 252 -12.53 6.48 -4.96
C MET A 252 -13.63 7.20 -4.20
N LEU A 253 -14.87 6.80 -4.49
CA LEU A 253 -16.06 7.13 -3.71
C LEU A 253 -16.74 5.83 -3.30
N THR A 254 -17.13 5.71 -2.04
CA THR A 254 -17.85 4.54 -1.55
C THR A 254 -19.09 4.99 -0.79
N GLY A 255 -20.20 4.28 -0.97
CA GLY A 255 -21.45 4.56 -0.28
C GLY A 255 -22.27 3.31 0.01
N LYS A 256 -22.91 3.29 1.19
CA LYS A 256 -23.83 2.21 1.60
C LYS A 256 -25.26 2.74 1.62
N PRO A 257 -26.21 2.04 0.96
CA PRO A 257 -27.60 2.43 0.93
C PRO A 257 -28.28 2.29 2.30
N LYS A 258 -29.31 3.06 2.51
CA LYS A 258 -30.32 2.80 3.54
C LYS A 258 -31.30 1.74 3.08
N THR A 259 -32.06 1.21 4.00
CA THR A 259 -33.14 0.26 3.68
C THR A 259 -34.08 0.82 2.62
N GLY A 260 -34.24 0.09 1.52
CA GLY A 260 -35.14 0.44 0.41
C GLY A 260 -34.53 1.42 -0.61
N GLN A 261 -33.27 1.81 -0.47
CA GLN A 261 -32.55 2.66 -1.41
C GLN A 261 -31.80 1.79 -2.43
N THR A 262 -31.84 2.18 -3.71
CA THR A 262 -31.11 1.48 -4.77
C THR A 262 -29.65 1.90 -4.85
N LEU A 263 -28.78 1.03 -5.40
CA LEU A 263 -27.36 1.35 -5.60
C LEU A 263 -27.17 2.50 -6.61
N GLU A 264 -28.07 2.65 -7.58
CA GLU A 264 -28.05 3.76 -8.53
C GLU A 264 -28.32 5.10 -7.82
N GLU A 265 -29.27 5.15 -6.89
CA GLU A 265 -29.52 6.35 -6.07
C GLU A 265 -28.31 6.70 -5.21
N VAL A 266 -27.60 5.70 -4.66
CA VAL A 266 -26.33 5.92 -3.92
C VAL A 266 -25.27 6.54 -4.83
N LYS A 267 -25.09 5.98 -6.02
CA LYS A 267 -24.15 6.49 -7.03
C LYS A 267 -24.46 7.96 -7.37
N ASP A 268 -25.71 8.27 -7.66
CA ASP A 268 -26.13 9.63 -8.02
C ASP A 268 -25.89 10.63 -6.89
N LEU A 269 -26.13 10.23 -5.64
CA LEU A 269 -25.84 11.07 -4.47
C LEU A 269 -24.35 11.36 -4.31
N LEU A 270 -23.49 10.36 -4.50
CA LEU A 270 -22.03 10.52 -4.45
C LEU A 270 -21.52 11.43 -5.57
N LEU A 271 -21.89 11.14 -6.81
CA LEU A 271 -21.49 11.93 -7.98
C LEU A 271 -22.03 13.36 -7.90
N GLY A 272 -23.21 13.55 -7.30
CA GLY A 272 -23.79 14.87 -7.05
C GLY A 272 -22.93 15.74 -6.14
N GLN A 273 -22.13 15.17 -5.22
CA GLN A 273 -21.20 15.96 -4.39
C GLN A 273 -19.98 16.41 -5.20
N LEU A 274 -19.45 15.55 -6.08
CA LEU A 274 -18.38 15.95 -7.02
C LEU A 274 -18.84 17.09 -7.94
N GLU A 275 -20.07 17.01 -8.43
CA GLU A 275 -20.64 18.06 -9.30
C GLU A 275 -20.75 19.41 -8.60
N LYS A 276 -21.05 19.44 -7.29
CA LYS A 276 -21.04 20.67 -6.50
C LYS A 276 -19.63 21.29 -6.45
N ILE A 277 -18.62 20.47 -6.20
CA ILE A 277 -17.22 20.94 -6.19
C ILE A 277 -16.84 21.45 -7.57
N ARG A 278 -17.18 20.73 -8.65
CA ARG A 278 -16.93 21.16 -10.03
C ARG A 278 -17.55 22.52 -10.36
N LYS A 279 -18.70 22.83 -9.77
CA LYS A 279 -19.38 24.14 -9.90
C LYS A 279 -18.82 25.21 -8.99
N GLY A 280 -17.86 24.89 -8.11
CA GLY A 280 -17.33 25.82 -7.13
C GLY A 280 -18.27 26.14 -5.97
N GLU A 281 -19.20 25.24 -5.64
CA GLU A 281 -20.18 25.43 -4.55
C GLU A 281 -19.55 25.24 -3.16
N PHE A 282 -18.33 25.67 -2.95
CA PHE A 282 -17.64 25.67 -1.65
C PHE A 282 -17.16 27.08 -1.32
N ASP A 283 -17.11 27.41 -0.04
CA ASP A 283 -16.65 28.72 0.38
C ASP A 283 -15.13 28.76 0.63
N LYS A 284 -14.58 29.96 0.53
CA LYS A 284 -13.15 30.16 0.75
C LYS A 284 -12.70 29.79 2.18
N PRO A 285 -13.42 30.11 3.26
CA PRO A 285 -13.06 29.70 4.61
C PRO A 285 -12.89 28.18 4.78
N MET A 286 -13.75 27.38 4.14
CA MET A 286 -13.63 25.93 4.16
C MET A 286 -12.32 25.47 3.49
N LEU A 287 -12.03 26.03 2.31
CA LEU A 287 -10.78 25.72 1.59
C LEU A 287 -9.55 26.14 2.39
N ASP A 288 -9.55 27.36 2.94
CA ASP A 288 -8.45 27.88 3.76
C ASP A 288 -8.22 27.02 5.01
N ALA A 289 -9.28 26.53 5.65
CA ALA A 289 -9.18 25.65 6.81
C ALA A 289 -8.58 24.28 6.45
N ILE A 290 -8.94 23.71 5.31
CA ILE A 290 -8.36 22.45 4.80
C ILE A 290 -6.86 22.65 4.53
N LEU A 291 -6.49 23.71 3.83
CA LEU A 291 -5.08 24.01 3.49
C LEU A 291 -4.19 24.32 4.70
N LEU A 292 -4.76 24.73 5.82
CA LEU A 292 -4.02 24.97 7.07
C LEU A 292 -3.77 23.68 7.87
N ASN A 293 -4.54 22.63 7.62
CA ASN A 293 -4.45 21.37 8.34
C ASN A 293 -3.61 20.29 7.60
N GLU A 294 -3.29 20.53 6.33
CA GLU A 294 -2.36 19.74 5.51
C GLU A 294 -0.92 20.29 5.59
#